data_7c2666ef021bf3f1f5942d779041b496
#
_entry.id   7c2666ef021bf3f1f5942d779041b496
#
_cell.length_a   1.000
_cell.length_b   1.000
_cell.length_c   1.000
_cell.angle_alpha   90.00
_cell.angle_beta   90.00
_cell.angle_gamma   90.00
#
_symmetry.space_group_name_H-M   'P 1'
#
loop_
_entity.id
_entity.type
_entity.pdbx_description
1 polymer ?
#
loop_
_entity_poly.entity_id
_entity_poly.type
_entity_poly.pdbx_seq_one_letter_code
_entity_poly.pdbx_strand_id
1 'polypeptide(L)'
;MLPDLLPAEEETEANIGVWGMRHKRYLKQNHKVRYYNLLTSGKLNSYLADIEQQAQQLFLRLVKDLAEKENVTEELKATDMMLWVQKMNNIRNRATKIVNNDLIITL
;
A
#
# COMPACT_ATOMS: atom_id res chain seq x y z
N MET A 1 -30.70 -11.33 5.45
CA MET A 1 -30.64 -10.97 6.06
C MET A 1 -29.78 -10.62 6.62
N LEU A 2 -29.07 -10.50 6.66
CA LEU A 2 -28.26 -10.31 7.44
C LEU A 2 -27.02 -9.69 7.06
N PRO A 3 -26.86 -8.79 6.02
CA PRO A 3 -25.62 -8.12 5.70
C PRO A 3 -25.15 -7.24 6.83
N ASP A 4 -26.03 -6.78 7.62
CA ASP A 4 -25.67 -5.97 8.77
C ASP A 4 -25.03 -6.79 9.89
N LEU A 5 -24.91 -8.08 9.70
CA LEU A 5 -24.26 -8.95 10.67
C LEU A 5 -22.86 -9.35 10.25
N LEU A 6 -22.24 -8.62 9.33
CA LEU A 6 -20.84 -8.88 8.97
C LEU A 6 -19.94 -8.70 10.18
N PRO A 7 -19.00 -9.63 10.39
CA PRO A 7 -18.04 -9.51 11.48
C PRO A 7 -17.19 -8.25 11.34
N ALA A 8 -16.75 -7.70 12.44
CA ALA A 8 -15.83 -6.58 12.44
C ALA A 8 -14.54 -6.90 11.68
N GLU A 9 -14.14 -8.17 11.69
CA GLU A 9 -12.98 -8.63 10.96
C GLU A 9 -13.13 -8.39 9.46
N GLU A 10 -14.31 -8.65 8.91
CA GLU A 10 -14.54 -8.41 7.49
C GLU A 10 -14.52 -6.94 7.16
N GLU A 11 -15.06 -6.11 8.04
CA GLU A 11 -15.02 -4.66 7.84
C GLU A 11 -13.58 -4.15 7.85
N THR A 12 -12.76 -4.65 8.78
CA THR A 12 -11.35 -4.30 8.85
C THR A 12 -10.61 -4.80 7.62
N GLU A 13 -10.91 -6.03 7.21
CA GLU A 13 -10.29 -6.61 6.03
C GLU A 13 -10.62 -5.82 4.76
N ALA A 14 -11.81 -5.23 4.68
CA ALA A 14 -12.18 -4.40 3.54
C ALA A 14 -11.30 -3.16 3.39
N ASN A 15 -10.61 -2.75 4.46
CA ASN A 15 -9.67 -1.64 4.43
C ASN A 15 -8.24 -2.06 4.06
N ILE A 16 -8.03 -3.35 3.82
CA ILE A 16 -6.74 -3.89 3.46
C ILE A 16 -6.68 -3.97 1.93
N GLY A 17 -5.79 -3.18 1.34
CA GLY A 17 -5.61 -3.18 -0.10
C GLY A 17 -4.42 -4.01 -0.52
N VAL A 18 -3.85 -3.65 -1.66
CA VAL A 18 -2.73 -4.38 -2.26
C VAL A 18 -1.53 -4.46 -1.32
N TRP A 19 -1.21 -3.36 -0.64
CA TRP A 19 -0.05 -3.30 0.24
C TRP A 19 -0.20 -4.22 1.45
N GLY A 20 -1.36 -4.17 2.10
CA GLY A 20 -1.63 -5.02 3.26
C GLY A 20 -1.63 -6.49 2.90
N MET A 21 -2.20 -6.85 1.75
CA MET A 21 -2.23 -8.24 1.30
C MET A 21 -0.84 -8.76 0.95
N ARG A 22 0.01 -7.91 0.37
CA ARG A 22 1.41 -8.28 0.12
C ARG A 22 2.16 -8.55 1.42
N HIS A 23 1.94 -7.71 2.42
CA HIS A 23 2.57 -7.89 3.72
C HIS A 23 2.06 -9.14 4.41
N LYS A 24 0.77 -9.43 4.31
CA LYS A 24 0.19 -10.65 4.86
C LYS A 24 0.88 -11.89 4.27
N ARG A 25 1.05 -11.91 2.95
CA ARG A 25 1.74 -13.01 2.28
C ARG A 25 3.18 -13.14 2.76
N TYR A 26 3.87 -12.03 2.89
CA TYR A 26 5.23 -12.01 3.37
C TYR A 26 5.33 -12.61 4.79
N LEU A 27 4.43 -12.21 5.69
CA LEU A 27 4.39 -12.75 7.05
C LEU A 27 4.16 -14.26 7.03
N LYS A 28 3.20 -14.72 6.24
CA LYS A 28 2.88 -16.15 6.16
C LYS A 28 4.07 -16.98 5.69
N GLN A 29 4.85 -16.44 4.78
CA GLN A 29 5.97 -17.18 4.18
C GLN A 29 7.25 -17.08 4.99
N ASN A 30 7.51 -15.95 5.62
CA ASN A 30 8.80 -15.68 6.26
C ASN A 30 8.76 -15.49 7.76
N HIS A 31 7.58 -15.21 8.34
CA HIS A 31 7.44 -14.94 9.77
C HIS A 31 6.19 -15.63 10.30
N LYS A 32 6.19 -16.95 10.22
CA LYS A 32 5.00 -17.75 10.55
C LYS A 32 4.56 -17.59 12.00
N VAL A 33 5.50 -17.53 12.92
CA VAL A 33 5.17 -17.37 14.35
C VAL A 33 4.45 -16.04 14.58
N ARG A 34 4.98 -14.97 14.02
CA ARG A 34 4.36 -13.65 14.13
C ARG A 34 2.98 -13.64 13.50
N TYR A 35 2.86 -14.27 12.32
CA TYR A 35 1.58 -14.36 11.64
C TYR A 35 0.54 -15.06 12.51
N TYR A 36 0.89 -16.22 13.08
CA TYR A 36 -0.02 -16.96 13.92
C TYR A 36 -0.38 -16.22 15.20
N ASN A 37 0.58 -15.51 15.79
CA ASN A 37 0.30 -14.72 17.00
C ASN A 37 -0.71 -13.62 16.71
N LEU A 38 -0.56 -12.94 15.59
CA LEU A 38 -1.50 -11.91 15.17
C LEU A 38 -2.87 -12.49 14.84
N LEU A 39 -2.88 -13.64 14.17
CA LEU A 39 -4.11 -14.29 13.78
C LEU A 39 -4.91 -14.75 15.01
N THR A 40 -4.24 -15.43 15.94
CA THR A 40 -4.91 -15.99 17.13
C THR A 40 -5.32 -14.94 18.12
N SER A 41 -4.63 -13.79 18.17
CA SER A 41 -5.01 -12.69 19.05
C SER A 41 -6.12 -11.82 18.47
N GLY A 42 -6.53 -12.08 17.22
CA GLY A 42 -7.56 -11.30 16.55
C GLY A 42 -7.09 -9.93 16.10
N LYS A 43 -5.78 -9.70 16.04
CA LYS A 43 -5.22 -8.39 15.69
C LYS A 43 -4.65 -8.33 14.28
N LEU A 44 -4.72 -9.42 13.52
CA LEU A 44 -4.09 -9.48 12.21
C LEU A 44 -4.68 -8.44 11.25
N ASN A 45 -6.00 -8.35 11.17
CA ASN A 45 -6.64 -7.44 10.23
C ASN A 45 -6.37 -5.97 10.58
N SER A 46 -6.40 -5.62 11.87
CA SER A 46 -6.05 -4.27 12.31
C SER A 46 -4.61 -3.92 11.97
N TYR A 47 -3.70 -4.86 12.21
CA TYR A 47 -2.30 -4.67 11.88
C TYR A 47 -2.10 -4.44 10.39
N LEU A 48 -2.74 -5.26 9.55
CA LEU A 48 -2.62 -5.14 8.11
C LEU A 48 -3.27 -3.86 7.58
N ALA A 49 -4.37 -3.42 8.19
CA ALA A 49 -4.99 -2.16 7.81
C ALA A 49 -4.07 -0.97 8.12
N ASP A 50 -3.35 -1.02 9.24
CA ASP A 50 -2.37 0.00 9.57
C ASP A 50 -1.22 0.02 8.57
N ILE A 51 -0.72 -1.16 8.18
CA ILE A 51 0.33 -1.27 7.17
C ILE A 51 -0.16 -0.69 5.84
N GLU A 52 -1.39 -1.01 5.46
CA GLU A 52 -1.97 -0.48 4.23
C GLU A 52 -2.01 1.04 4.25
N GLN A 53 -2.46 1.63 5.36
CA GLN A 53 -2.54 3.08 5.48
C GLN A 53 -1.17 3.73 5.41
N GLN A 54 -0.20 3.19 6.13
CA GLN A 54 1.17 3.70 6.10
C GLN A 54 1.77 3.60 4.70
N ALA A 55 1.51 2.49 4.02
CA ALA A 55 2.01 2.29 2.67
C ALA A 55 1.41 3.29 1.68
N GLN A 56 0.11 3.54 1.79
CA GLN A 56 -0.56 4.52 0.95
C GLN A 56 0.00 5.92 1.17
N GLN A 57 0.19 6.30 2.41
CA GLN A 57 0.75 7.62 2.73
C GLN A 57 2.18 7.77 2.21
N LEU A 58 2.99 6.75 2.40
CA LEU A 58 4.37 6.76 1.90
C LEU A 58 4.38 6.83 0.37
N PHE A 59 3.54 6.04 -0.28
CA PHE A 59 3.44 6.02 -1.73
C PHE A 59 3.09 7.41 -2.29
N LEU A 60 2.06 8.03 -1.74
CA LEU A 60 1.62 9.36 -2.20
C LEU A 60 2.70 10.40 -2.00
N ARG A 61 3.39 10.36 -0.86
CA ARG A 61 4.49 11.29 -0.60
C ARG A 61 5.63 11.09 -1.59
N LEU A 62 6.00 9.83 -1.86
CA LEU A 62 7.07 9.53 -2.81
C LEU A 62 6.71 9.98 -4.22
N VAL A 63 5.48 9.74 -4.64
CA VAL A 63 5.03 10.18 -5.97
C VAL A 63 5.11 11.69 -6.08
N LYS A 64 4.66 12.41 -5.06
CA LYS A 64 4.71 13.86 -5.05
C LYS A 64 6.14 14.37 -5.09
N ASP A 65 7.00 13.82 -4.24
CA ASP A 65 8.39 14.27 -4.15
C ASP A 65 9.15 14.00 -5.45
N LEU A 66 8.96 12.82 -6.04
CA LEU A 66 9.61 12.48 -7.30
C LEU A 66 9.10 13.34 -8.45
N ALA A 67 7.79 13.60 -8.48
CA ALA A 67 7.22 14.47 -9.51
C ALA A 67 7.79 15.88 -9.43
N GLU A 68 7.90 16.43 -8.22
CA GLU A 68 8.50 17.76 -8.03
C GLU A 68 9.97 17.78 -8.44
N LYS A 69 10.71 16.75 -8.02
CA LYS A 69 12.14 16.65 -8.33
C LYS A 69 12.41 16.56 -9.82
N GLU A 70 11.53 15.89 -10.55
CA GLU A 70 11.70 15.67 -12.00
C GLU A 70 10.88 16.61 -12.85
N ASN A 71 10.28 17.64 -12.24
CA ASN A 71 9.50 18.67 -12.94
C ASN A 71 8.31 18.10 -13.70
N VAL A 72 7.68 17.07 -13.18
CA VAL A 72 6.46 16.51 -13.74
C VAL A 72 5.28 17.26 -13.13
N THR A 73 4.80 18.27 -13.85
CA THR A 73 3.86 19.24 -13.30
C THR A 73 2.53 19.22 -14.04
N GLU A 74 1.55 19.96 -13.51
CA GLU A 74 0.27 20.16 -14.19
C GLU A 74 0.47 20.89 -15.52
N GLU A 75 1.46 21.74 -15.58
CA GLU A 75 1.80 22.45 -16.80
C GLU A 75 2.24 21.47 -17.88
N LEU A 76 3.06 20.49 -17.54
CA LEU A 76 3.46 19.43 -18.47
C LEU A 76 2.25 18.64 -18.93
N LYS A 77 1.34 18.33 -18.00
CA LYS A 77 0.11 17.61 -18.33
C LYS A 77 -0.72 18.35 -19.34
N ALA A 78 -0.79 19.68 -19.23
CA ALA A 78 -1.56 20.51 -20.15
C ALA A 78 -0.91 20.63 -21.53
N THR A 79 0.44 20.65 -21.59
CA THR A 79 1.15 20.86 -22.84
C THR A 79 1.52 19.56 -23.56
N ASP A 80 1.78 18.48 -22.83
CA ASP A 80 2.14 17.19 -23.40
C ASP A 80 1.64 16.07 -22.51
N MET A 81 0.37 15.73 -22.66
CA MET A 81 -0.29 14.71 -21.84
C MET A 81 0.38 13.34 -21.95
N MET A 82 0.82 12.96 -23.15
CA MET A 82 1.45 11.65 -23.34
C MET A 82 2.74 11.52 -22.55
N LEU A 83 3.56 12.55 -22.61
CA LEU A 83 4.82 12.57 -21.86
C LEU A 83 4.55 12.57 -20.34
N TRP A 84 3.55 13.34 -19.92
CA TRP A 84 3.17 13.38 -18.52
C TRP A 84 2.76 11.99 -18.01
N VAL A 85 1.94 11.28 -18.79
CA VAL A 85 1.48 9.92 -18.42
C VAL A 85 2.67 8.97 -18.31
N GLN A 86 3.57 9.00 -19.28
CA GLN A 86 4.76 8.14 -19.25
C GLN A 86 5.63 8.40 -18.04
N LYS A 87 5.87 9.67 -17.72
CA LYS A 87 6.69 10.03 -16.56
C LYS A 87 6.01 9.66 -15.26
N MET A 88 4.70 9.89 -15.14
CA MET A 88 3.97 9.52 -13.93
C MET A 88 3.94 8.01 -13.73
N ASN A 89 3.77 7.23 -14.78
CA ASN A 89 3.81 5.78 -14.67
C ASN A 89 5.18 5.29 -14.18
N ASN A 90 6.25 5.88 -14.67
CA ASN A 90 7.59 5.56 -14.23
C ASN A 90 7.78 5.91 -12.73
N ILE A 91 7.32 7.08 -12.33
CA ILE A 91 7.39 7.54 -10.94
C ILE A 91 6.61 6.59 -10.02
N ARG A 92 5.40 6.22 -10.42
CA ARG A 92 4.58 5.30 -9.62
C ARG A 92 5.23 3.93 -9.49
N ASN A 93 5.83 3.43 -10.55
CA ASN A 93 6.53 2.14 -10.49
C ASN A 93 7.72 2.20 -9.53
N ARG A 94 8.49 3.28 -9.56
CA ARG A 94 9.60 3.45 -8.63
C ARG A 94 9.13 3.58 -7.19
N ALA A 95 8.07 4.37 -6.96
CA ALA A 95 7.50 4.53 -5.64
C ALA A 95 6.98 3.19 -5.10
N THR A 96 6.34 2.39 -5.95
CA THR A 96 5.86 1.06 -5.58
C THR A 96 7.01 0.17 -5.10
N LYS A 97 8.12 0.17 -5.80
CA LYS A 97 9.30 -0.62 -5.41
C LYS A 97 9.86 -0.16 -4.08
N ILE A 98 9.92 1.15 -3.86
CA ILE A 98 10.43 1.69 -2.60
C ILE A 98 9.52 1.30 -1.43
N VAL A 99 8.21 1.44 -1.60
CA VAL A 99 7.27 1.08 -0.54
C VAL A 99 7.36 -0.41 -0.22
N ASN A 100 7.42 -1.27 -1.25
CA ASN A 100 7.56 -2.70 -1.03
C ASN A 100 8.82 -3.03 -0.24
N ASN A 101 9.94 -2.43 -0.60
CA ASN A 101 11.21 -2.73 0.07
C ASN A 101 11.28 -2.14 1.48
N ASP A 102 10.78 -0.92 1.66
CA ASP A 102 10.95 -0.21 2.91
C ASP A 102 9.91 -0.55 3.97
N LEU A 103 8.72 -0.98 3.55
CA LEU A 103 7.63 -1.18 4.49
C LEU A 103 7.02 -2.58 4.44
N ILE A 104 6.91 -3.17 3.27
CA ILE A 104 6.16 -4.41 3.10
C ILE A 104 6.99 -5.65 3.38
N ILE A 105 8.23 -5.68 2.95
CA ILE A 105 9.07 -6.89 3.07
C ILE A 105 10.30 -6.72 3.97
N THR A 106 10.27 -5.76 4.89
CA THR A 106 11.40 -5.49 5.77
C THR A 106 11.23 -6.02 7.19
N LEU A 107 10.15 -6.64 7.53
CA LEU A 107 9.95 -7.15 8.88
C LEU A 107 10.63 -8.47 9.12
#